data_1c1a60d65c956af1d674a003312f26be
#
_entry.id   1c1a60d65c956af1d674a003312f26be
#
_cell.length_a   1.000
_cell.length_b   1.000
_cell.length_c   1.000
_cell.angle_alpha   90.00
_cell.angle_beta   90.00
_cell.angle_gamma   90.00
#
_symmetry.space_group_name_H-M   'P 1'
#
loop_
_entity.id
_entity.type
_entity.pdbx_description
1 polymer ?
#
loop_
_entity_poly.entity_id
_entity_poly.type
_entity_poly.pdbx_seq_one_letter_code
_entity_poly.pdbx_strand_id
1 'polypeptide(L)'
;GYEPNGIPWAVGGIPEPFDFQLLESRYDHFEQLIELALPRVPKLSEVGVKQLLNGPESFTPDGNFILGESPELRNLYIGAGFNAYGIAAGGGAGMALADWVANGAPPFDLWPVDIRRFGRPHLDTNWVRARTLEAYGKHYTMAWPSEEHTTGRPCRRSPLYDTLKSSGAVFGEKLGWERANWFAETGEKPCDIYTFGLPNWHS
;
A
#
# COMPACT_ATOMS: atom_id res chain seq x y z
N GLY A 1 9.19 8.60 -10.73
CA GLY A 1 9.31 8.16 -9.36
C GLY A 1 8.25 8.79 -8.49
N TYR A 2 8.06 8.20 -7.33
CA TYR A 2 7.18 8.73 -6.31
C TYR A 2 8.03 9.26 -5.15
N GLU A 3 7.56 10.32 -4.53
CA GLU A 3 8.10 10.79 -3.27
C GLU A 3 7.73 9.79 -2.15
N PRO A 4 8.59 9.62 -1.13
CA PRO A 4 8.35 8.66 -0.06
C PRO A 4 7.20 9.06 0.88
N ASN A 5 6.78 10.33 0.85
CA ASN A 5 5.79 10.90 1.75
C ASN A 5 4.59 11.43 0.95
N GLY A 6 3.56 10.60 0.81
CA GLY A 6 2.30 11.02 0.23
C GLY A 6 1.52 11.99 1.15
N ILE A 7 0.71 12.84 0.56
CA ILE A 7 -0.20 13.72 1.29
C ILE A 7 -1.62 13.20 1.15
N PRO A 8 -2.30 12.87 2.26
CA PRO A 8 -3.69 12.46 2.19
C PRO A 8 -4.55 13.61 1.67
N TRP A 9 -5.38 13.32 0.69
CA TRP A 9 -6.35 14.26 0.15
C TRP A 9 -7.78 13.79 0.45
N ALA A 10 -8.71 14.74 0.57
CA ALA A 10 -10.14 14.47 0.79
C ALA A 10 -10.43 13.56 2.00
N VAL A 11 -9.69 13.73 3.10
CA VAL A 11 -9.80 12.92 4.30
C VAL A 11 -11.19 12.97 4.95
N GLY A 12 -11.92 14.07 4.78
CA GLY A 12 -13.30 14.26 5.26
C GLY A 12 -14.37 13.93 4.23
N GLY A 13 -13.99 13.44 3.07
CA GLY A 13 -14.87 13.20 1.92
C GLY A 13 -14.43 14.00 0.70
N ILE A 14 -14.71 13.46 -0.48
CA ILE A 14 -14.40 14.15 -1.74
C ILE A 14 -15.25 15.41 -1.83
N PRO A 15 -14.66 16.60 -2.11
CA PRO A 15 -15.42 17.83 -2.29
C PRO A 15 -16.42 17.71 -3.46
N GLU A 16 -17.59 18.31 -3.31
CA GLU A 16 -18.55 18.40 -4.41
C GLU A 16 -18.67 19.86 -4.90
N PRO A 17 -18.63 20.07 -6.22
CA PRO A 17 -18.30 19.11 -7.27
C PRO A 17 -16.79 18.87 -7.43
N PHE A 18 -16.36 17.62 -7.63
CA PHE A 18 -15.00 17.27 -8.01
C PHE A 18 -15.02 16.25 -9.13
N ASP A 19 -15.17 16.72 -10.35
CA ASP A 19 -15.15 15.93 -11.57
C ASP A 19 -14.27 16.62 -12.62
N PHE A 20 -13.46 15.84 -13.33
CA PHE A 20 -12.52 16.31 -14.37
C PHE A 20 -11.59 17.45 -13.93
N GLN A 21 -11.24 17.51 -12.65
CA GLN A 21 -10.39 18.53 -12.07
C GLN A 21 -9.03 17.98 -11.67
N LEU A 22 -8.04 18.87 -11.68
CA LEU A 22 -6.72 18.64 -11.12
C LEU A 22 -6.59 19.44 -9.81
N LEU A 23 -5.69 18.99 -8.96
CA LEU A 23 -5.29 19.73 -7.77
C LEU A 23 -4.29 20.84 -8.13
N GLU A 24 -4.08 21.78 -7.21
CA GLU A 24 -3.05 22.81 -7.38
C GLU A 24 -1.67 22.16 -7.56
N SER A 25 -0.85 22.77 -8.43
CA SER A 25 0.51 22.32 -8.68
C SER A 25 1.37 22.43 -7.42
N ARG A 26 2.05 21.36 -7.06
CA ARG A 26 2.90 21.26 -5.86
C ARG A 26 4.37 21.23 -6.26
N TYR A 27 4.97 22.40 -6.40
CA TYR A 27 6.39 22.52 -6.78
C TYR A 27 7.32 22.01 -5.68
N ASP A 28 6.94 22.12 -4.41
CA ASP A 28 7.67 21.57 -3.27
C ASP A 28 7.80 20.03 -3.34
N HIS A 29 6.77 19.33 -3.81
CA HIS A 29 6.85 17.88 -4.07
C HIS A 29 7.67 17.57 -5.31
N PHE A 30 7.56 18.39 -6.34
CA PHE A 30 8.30 18.21 -7.59
C PHE A 30 9.80 18.45 -7.42
N GLU A 31 10.22 19.30 -6.49
CA GLU A 31 11.61 19.65 -6.25
C GLU A 31 12.49 18.42 -6.04
N GLN A 32 12.04 17.47 -5.20
CA GLN A 32 12.77 16.23 -4.95
C GLN A 32 12.98 15.40 -6.22
N LEU A 33 12.00 15.40 -7.11
CA LEU A 33 12.07 14.63 -8.36
C LEU A 33 13.00 15.30 -9.37
N ILE A 34 12.95 16.61 -9.50
CA ILE A 34 13.82 17.34 -10.43
C ILE A 34 15.28 17.33 -9.98
N GLU A 35 15.56 17.43 -8.70
CA GLU A 35 16.91 17.30 -8.15
C GLU A 35 17.55 15.95 -8.50
N LEU A 36 16.79 14.86 -8.45
CA LEU A 36 17.26 13.52 -8.83
C LEU A 36 17.38 13.35 -10.35
N ALA A 37 16.65 14.12 -11.13
CA ALA A 37 16.66 14.06 -12.59
C ALA A 37 17.81 14.85 -13.21
N LEU A 38 18.17 16.01 -12.63
CA LEU A 38 19.19 16.91 -13.15
C LEU A 38 20.56 16.25 -13.41
N PRO A 39 21.13 15.41 -12.52
CA PRO A 39 22.38 14.72 -12.77
C PRO A 39 22.31 13.74 -13.95
N ARG A 40 21.12 13.19 -14.23
CA ARG A 40 20.89 12.21 -15.30
C ARG A 40 20.60 12.88 -16.64
N VAL A 41 19.95 14.02 -16.60
CA VAL A 41 19.55 14.80 -17.78
C VAL A 41 19.89 16.28 -17.54
N PRO A 42 21.18 16.69 -17.64
CA PRO A 42 21.62 18.05 -17.33
C PRO A 42 20.88 19.14 -18.12
N LYS A 43 20.40 18.83 -19.31
CA LYS A 43 19.61 19.73 -20.13
C LYS A 43 18.36 20.30 -19.44
N LEU A 44 17.84 19.59 -18.43
CA LEU A 44 16.70 20.07 -17.66
C LEU A 44 16.97 21.36 -16.88
N SER A 45 18.23 21.69 -16.60
CA SER A 45 18.62 22.96 -15.98
C SER A 45 18.43 24.19 -16.89
N GLU A 46 18.33 23.97 -18.19
CA GLU A 46 18.23 25.04 -19.19
C GLU A 46 16.78 25.30 -19.65
N VAL A 47 15.84 24.51 -19.17
CA VAL A 47 14.43 24.57 -19.60
C VAL A 47 13.50 24.79 -18.41
N GLY A 48 12.35 25.43 -18.68
CA GLY A 48 11.32 25.64 -17.67
C GLY A 48 10.30 24.51 -17.64
N VAL A 49 9.51 24.47 -16.57
CA VAL A 49 8.35 23.58 -16.46
C VAL A 49 7.19 24.22 -17.20
N LYS A 50 6.73 23.61 -18.29
CA LYS A 50 5.60 24.07 -19.05
C LYS A 50 4.27 23.89 -18.29
N GLN A 51 4.13 22.75 -17.65
CA GLN A 51 2.94 22.39 -16.88
C GLN A 51 3.30 21.35 -15.84
N LEU A 52 2.85 21.54 -14.61
CA LEU A 52 2.94 20.55 -13.54
C LEU A 52 1.54 20.03 -13.25
N LEU A 53 1.31 18.76 -13.51
CA LEU A 53 0.03 18.09 -13.24
C LEU A 53 0.06 17.51 -11.83
N ASN A 54 -0.97 17.81 -11.05
CA ASN A 54 -1.19 17.23 -9.74
C ASN A 54 -2.62 16.70 -9.67
N GLY A 55 -2.78 15.44 -9.33
CA GLY A 55 -4.07 14.80 -9.22
C GLY A 55 -4.11 13.78 -8.09
N PRO A 56 -5.29 13.48 -7.54
CA PRO A 56 -5.42 12.48 -6.50
C PRO A 56 -5.27 11.07 -7.11
N GLU A 57 -4.60 10.20 -6.39
CA GLU A 57 -4.48 8.78 -6.72
C GLU A 57 -5.14 7.92 -5.64
N SER A 58 -5.74 6.80 -6.06
CA SER A 58 -6.41 5.87 -5.18
C SER A 58 -5.48 4.74 -4.77
N PHE A 59 -4.98 4.80 -3.54
CA PHE A 59 -4.15 3.76 -2.96
C PHE A 59 -4.91 2.94 -1.91
N THR A 60 -4.58 1.66 -1.83
CA THR A 60 -5.09 0.72 -0.84
C THR A 60 -4.05 0.49 0.27
N PRO A 61 -4.47 -0.02 1.45
CA PRO A 61 -3.55 -0.26 2.55
C PRO A 61 -2.49 -1.32 2.32
N ASP A 62 -2.66 -2.18 1.32
CA ASP A 62 -1.72 -3.25 0.98
C ASP A 62 -1.06 -3.11 -0.40
N GLY A 63 -1.35 -2.01 -1.11
CA GLY A 63 -0.79 -1.77 -2.44
C GLY A 63 -1.38 -2.63 -3.55
N ASN A 64 -2.35 -3.50 -3.27
CA ASN A 64 -3.07 -4.30 -4.28
C ASN A 64 -4.43 -3.68 -4.57
N PHE A 65 -4.86 -3.68 -5.81
CA PHE A 65 -6.20 -3.20 -6.15
C PHE A 65 -7.30 -4.10 -5.56
N ILE A 66 -8.54 -3.65 -5.64
CA ILE A 66 -9.69 -4.34 -5.05
C ILE A 66 -10.57 -4.84 -6.18
N LEU A 67 -10.86 -6.15 -6.20
CA LEU A 67 -11.84 -6.76 -7.08
C LEU A 67 -12.82 -7.62 -6.27
N GLY A 68 -14.01 -7.81 -6.84
CA GLY A 68 -14.92 -8.86 -6.41
C GLY A 68 -16.27 -8.37 -5.93
N GLU A 69 -17.10 -9.34 -5.57
CA GLU A 69 -18.42 -9.08 -5.01
C GLU A 69 -18.32 -8.56 -3.58
N SER A 70 -19.09 -7.52 -3.27
CA SER A 70 -19.21 -6.99 -1.93
C SER A 70 -19.65 -8.06 -0.94
N PRO A 71 -18.97 -8.22 0.22
CA PRO A 71 -19.42 -9.15 1.24
C PRO A 71 -20.73 -8.74 1.93
N GLU A 72 -21.16 -7.50 1.74
CA GLU A 72 -22.36 -6.92 2.39
C GLU A 72 -23.55 -6.83 1.46
N LEU A 73 -23.31 -6.69 0.15
CA LEU A 73 -24.36 -6.50 -0.84
C LEU A 73 -24.21 -7.47 -2.01
N ARG A 74 -25.21 -8.34 -2.19
CA ARG A 74 -25.23 -9.26 -3.32
C ARG A 74 -25.34 -8.51 -4.64
N ASN A 75 -24.70 -9.03 -5.67
CA ASN A 75 -24.68 -8.48 -7.03
C ASN A 75 -24.04 -7.07 -7.15
N LEU A 76 -23.37 -6.59 -6.11
CA LEU A 76 -22.53 -5.41 -6.17
C LEU A 76 -21.07 -5.86 -6.35
N TYR A 77 -20.55 -5.68 -7.56
CA TYR A 77 -19.18 -5.99 -7.90
C TYR A 77 -18.31 -4.72 -7.89
N ILE A 78 -17.13 -4.82 -7.37
CA ILE A 78 -16.24 -3.69 -7.14
C ILE A 78 -14.93 -3.92 -7.90
N GLY A 79 -14.46 -2.88 -8.59
CA GLY A 79 -13.14 -2.78 -9.17
C GLY A 79 -12.58 -1.39 -8.83
N ALA A 80 -11.67 -1.29 -7.87
CA ALA A 80 -11.22 -0.01 -7.32
C ALA A 80 -9.80 -0.06 -6.77
N GLY A 81 -9.25 1.12 -6.41
CA GLY A 81 -7.99 1.24 -5.70
C GLY A 81 -6.81 0.69 -6.50
N PHE A 82 -6.68 1.05 -7.77
CA PHE A 82 -5.68 0.45 -8.67
C PHE A 82 -4.24 0.93 -8.44
N ASN A 83 -3.97 1.77 -7.43
CA ASN A 83 -2.62 2.14 -7.02
C ASN A 83 -1.74 2.59 -8.22
N ALA A 84 -2.25 3.50 -9.03
CA ALA A 84 -1.65 4.00 -10.28
C ALA A 84 -1.53 2.97 -11.43
N TYR A 85 -1.97 1.72 -11.25
CA TYR A 85 -1.91 0.67 -12.29
C TYR A 85 -3.22 0.52 -13.10
N GLY A 86 -4.18 1.43 -12.96
CA GLY A 86 -5.51 1.29 -13.57
C GLY A 86 -5.48 1.06 -15.07
N ILE A 87 -4.61 1.76 -15.82
CA ILE A 87 -4.48 1.59 -17.26
C ILE A 87 -3.90 0.20 -17.59
N ALA A 88 -2.87 -0.23 -16.88
CA ALA A 88 -2.22 -1.52 -17.13
C ALA A 88 -3.10 -2.71 -16.72
N ALA A 89 -3.82 -2.60 -15.59
CA ALA A 89 -4.58 -3.69 -15.00
C ALA A 89 -6.05 -3.73 -15.45
N GLY A 90 -6.58 -2.62 -15.96
CA GLY A 90 -8.02 -2.46 -16.21
C GLY A 90 -8.63 -3.51 -17.14
N GLY A 91 -7.92 -3.88 -18.20
CA GLY A 91 -8.40 -4.91 -19.14
C GLY A 91 -8.53 -6.29 -18.49
N GLY A 92 -7.48 -6.73 -17.77
CA GLY A 92 -7.50 -8.02 -17.07
C GLY A 92 -8.49 -8.05 -15.91
N ALA A 93 -8.55 -6.98 -15.13
CA ALA A 93 -9.50 -6.83 -14.05
C ALA A 93 -10.95 -6.85 -14.54
N GLY A 94 -11.23 -6.13 -15.63
CA GLY A 94 -12.55 -6.11 -16.27
C GLY A 94 -12.97 -7.49 -16.79
N MET A 95 -12.06 -8.23 -17.43
CA MET A 95 -12.31 -9.60 -17.87
C MET A 95 -12.63 -10.52 -16.70
N ALA A 96 -11.82 -10.50 -15.64
CA ALA A 96 -12.02 -11.34 -14.47
C ALA A 96 -13.36 -11.03 -13.75
N LEU A 97 -13.73 -9.74 -13.64
CA LEU A 97 -15.02 -9.35 -13.07
C LEU A 97 -16.20 -9.76 -13.96
N ALA A 98 -16.09 -9.61 -15.28
CA ALA A 98 -17.13 -10.02 -16.21
C ALA A 98 -17.40 -11.54 -16.12
N ASP A 99 -16.35 -12.34 -16.09
CA ASP A 99 -16.45 -13.78 -15.91
C ASP A 99 -17.06 -14.14 -14.54
N TRP A 100 -16.67 -13.44 -13.48
CA TRP A 100 -17.23 -13.65 -12.15
C TRP A 100 -18.71 -13.33 -12.09
N VAL A 101 -19.12 -12.18 -12.65
CA VAL A 101 -20.54 -11.78 -12.75
C VAL A 101 -21.35 -12.81 -13.54
N ALA A 102 -20.82 -13.28 -14.66
CA ALA A 102 -21.53 -14.23 -15.53
C ALA A 102 -21.66 -15.63 -14.92
N ASN A 103 -20.65 -16.09 -14.20
CA ASN A 103 -20.56 -17.47 -13.72
C ASN A 103 -20.79 -17.61 -12.20
N GLY A 104 -20.93 -16.51 -11.45
CA GLY A 104 -21.15 -16.50 -10.01
C GLY A 104 -19.90 -16.85 -9.18
N ALA A 105 -18.74 -17.01 -9.82
CA ALA A 105 -17.48 -17.32 -9.16
C ALA A 105 -16.29 -16.70 -9.93
N PRO A 106 -15.18 -16.36 -9.24
CA PRO A 106 -14.00 -15.85 -9.92
C PRO A 106 -13.41 -16.93 -10.86
N PRO A 107 -12.86 -16.53 -12.03
CA PRO A 107 -12.36 -17.50 -13.03
C PRO A 107 -11.06 -18.21 -12.59
N PHE A 108 -10.35 -17.65 -11.62
CA PHE A 108 -9.11 -18.18 -11.04
C PHE A 108 -8.92 -17.58 -9.63
N ASP A 109 -7.85 -17.93 -8.94
CA ASP A 109 -7.55 -17.41 -7.60
C ASP A 109 -7.25 -15.90 -7.66
N LEU A 110 -8.18 -15.10 -7.13
CA LEU A 110 -8.09 -13.66 -7.00
C LEU A 110 -7.85 -13.19 -5.56
N TRP A 111 -7.52 -14.11 -4.64
CA TRP A 111 -7.39 -13.79 -3.22
C TRP A 111 -6.53 -12.55 -2.91
N PRO A 112 -5.38 -12.31 -3.55
CA PRO A 112 -4.56 -11.14 -3.28
C PRO A 112 -5.24 -9.81 -3.57
N VAL A 113 -6.27 -9.80 -4.42
CA VAL A 113 -7.03 -8.62 -4.82
C VAL A 113 -8.51 -8.67 -4.44
N ASP A 114 -8.98 -9.79 -3.90
CA ASP A 114 -10.37 -9.95 -3.47
C ASP A 114 -10.71 -8.98 -2.34
N ILE A 115 -11.84 -8.28 -2.45
CA ILE A 115 -12.32 -7.34 -1.42
C ILE A 115 -12.47 -8.01 -0.04
N ARG A 116 -12.77 -9.32 -0.01
CA ARG A 116 -12.96 -10.10 1.24
C ARG A 116 -11.68 -10.29 2.05
N ARG A 117 -10.50 -9.92 1.50
CA ARG A 117 -9.25 -9.89 2.29
C ARG A 117 -9.26 -8.84 3.39
N PHE A 118 -10.10 -7.81 3.24
CA PHE A 118 -10.32 -6.81 4.27
C PHE A 118 -11.48 -7.23 5.18
N GLY A 119 -11.33 -7.00 6.47
CA GLY A 119 -12.34 -7.30 7.48
C GLY A 119 -12.51 -6.13 8.45
N ARG A 120 -13.33 -6.31 9.49
CA ARG A 120 -13.68 -5.25 10.45
C ARG A 120 -12.50 -4.43 10.99
N PRO A 121 -11.33 -5.00 11.33
CA PRO A 121 -10.20 -4.19 11.80
C PRO A 121 -9.70 -3.17 10.79
N HIS A 122 -9.94 -3.42 9.51
CA HIS A 122 -9.54 -2.54 8.41
C HIS A 122 -10.54 -1.40 8.13
N LEU A 123 -11.59 -1.26 8.95
CA LEU A 123 -12.55 -0.15 8.89
C LEU A 123 -12.09 1.07 9.70
N ASP A 124 -11.03 0.94 10.51
CA ASP A 124 -10.45 2.07 11.23
C ASP A 124 -9.76 3.02 10.24
N THR A 125 -10.31 4.23 10.12
CA THR A 125 -9.82 5.26 9.19
C THR A 125 -8.38 5.70 9.49
N ASN A 126 -7.96 5.68 10.76
CA ASN A 126 -6.58 6.00 11.13
C ASN A 126 -5.63 4.90 10.68
N TRP A 127 -6.04 3.64 10.85
CA TRP A 127 -5.29 2.49 10.35
C TRP A 127 -5.17 2.54 8.83
N VAL A 128 -6.30 2.73 8.13
CA VAL A 128 -6.31 2.82 6.65
C VAL A 128 -5.38 3.92 6.17
N ARG A 129 -5.46 5.12 6.78
CA ARG A 129 -4.60 6.25 6.42
C ARG A 129 -3.13 5.95 6.62
N ALA A 130 -2.74 5.50 7.80
CA ALA A 130 -1.35 5.22 8.13
C ALA A 130 -0.76 4.15 7.19
N ARG A 131 -1.48 3.06 6.98
CA ARG A 131 -1.05 1.97 6.14
C ARG A 131 -1.03 2.34 4.65
N THR A 132 -2.01 3.10 4.17
CA THR A 132 -2.05 3.57 2.78
C THR A 132 -0.89 4.51 2.48
N LEU A 133 -0.53 5.40 3.40
CA LEU A 133 0.65 6.27 3.23
C LEU A 133 1.95 5.47 3.18
N GLU A 134 2.10 4.43 4.00
CA GLU A 134 3.26 3.53 3.92
C GLU A 134 3.28 2.77 2.59
N ALA A 135 2.14 2.22 2.17
CA ALA A 135 2.03 1.51 0.89
C ALA A 135 2.36 2.43 -0.31
N TYR A 136 1.89 3.67 -0.28
CA TYR A 136 2.24 4.69 -1.26
C TYR A 136 3.75 4.97 -1.29
N GLY A 137 4.35 5.25 -0.14
CA GLY A 137 5.78 5.54 -0.05
C GLY A 137 6.68 4.40 -0.50
N LYS A 138 6.22 3.16 -0.33
CA LYS A 138 6.93 1.93 -0.75
C LYS A 138 6.65 1.51 -2.18
N HIS A 139 5.71 2.13 -2.88
CA HIS A 139 5.19 1.65 -4.16
C HIS A 139 6.25 1.44 -5.26
N TYR A 140 7.25 2.33 -5.32
CA TYR A 140 8.37 2.22 -6.26
C TYR A 140 9.73 2.02 -5.59
N THR A 141 9.76 1.75 -4.29
CA THR A 141 11.00 1.43 -3.60
C THR A 141 11.40 -0.02 -3.87
N MET A 142 12.68 -0.28 -3.81
CA MET A 142 13.18 -1.65 -3.78
C MET A 142 13.06 -2.15 -2.34
N ALA A 143 12.11 -3.04 -2.09
CA ALA A 143 11.94 -3.65 -0.78
C ALA A 143 13.14 -4.50 -0.39
N TRP A 144 13.50 -4.50 0.88
CA TRP A 144 14.40 -5.49 1.42
C TRP A 144 13.75 -6.88 1.40
N PRO A 145 14.52 -7.95 1.25
CA PRO A 145 13.98 -9.31 1.41
C PRO A 145 13.28 -9.43 2.75
N SER A 146 12.06 -9.98 2.72
CA SER A 146 11.20 -10.14 3.90
C SER A 146 10.76 -8.84 4.60
N GLU A 147 10.91 -7.69 3.94
CA GLU A 147 10.40 -6.43 4.47
C GLU A 147 8.88 -6.46 4.57
N GLU A 148 8.37 -6.08 5.74
CA GLU A 148 6.94 -5.99 6.01
C GLU A 148 6.51 -4.55 6.34
N HIS A 149 5.21 -4.33 6.38
CA HIS A 149 4.66 -3.05 6.81
C HIS A 149 4.87 -2.85 8.32
N THR A 150 5.15 -1.60 8.70
CA THR A 150 5.42 -1.21 10.09
C THR A 150 4.31 -0.38 10.71
N THR A 151 3.52 0.35 9.90
CA THR A 151 2.43 1.21 10.38
C THR A 151 1.16 0.42 10.68
N GLY A 152 0.28 0.99 11.50
CA GLY A 152 -1.00 0.37 11.84
C GLY A 152 -0.89 -0.94 12.62
N ARG A 153 0.22 -1.17 13.33
CA ARG A 153 0.50 -2.39 14.10
C ARG A 153 0.55 -2.10 15.61
N PRO A 154 0.15 -3.08 16.44
CA PRO A 154 -0.49 -4.35 16.09
C PRO A 154 -1.99 -4.17 15.78
N CYS A 155 -2.50 -4.81 14.71
CA CYS A 155 -3.92 -4.76 14.36
C CYS A 155 -4.70 -5.92 14.98
N ARG A 156 -4.24 -7.15 14.76
CA ARG A 156 -4.82 -8.38 15.33
C ARG A 156 -3.76 -9.15 16.10
N ARG A 157 -4.11 -9.59 17.30
CA ARG A 157 -3.21 -10.34 18.19
C ARG A 157 -3.81 -11.67 18.58
N SER A 158 -3.01 -12.73 18.61
CA SER A 158 -3.39 -13.99 19.21
C SER A 158 -3.35 -13.88 20.74
N PRO A 159 -4.00 -14.78 21.48
CA PRO A 159 -3.85 -14.85 22.95
C PRO A 159 -2.41 -15.02 23.44
N LEU A 160 -1.52 -15.54 22.59
CA LEU A 160 -0.10 -15.77 22.90
C LEU A 160 0.80 -14.57 22.62
N TYR A 161 0.28 -13.49 22.02
CA TYR A 161 1.08 -12.36 21.57
C TYR A 161 1.98 -11.78 22.67
N ASP A 162 1.41 -11.47 23.82
CA ASP A 162 2.17 -10.84 24.92
C ASP A 162 3.21 -11.79 25.52
N THR A 163 2.90 -13.09 25.60
CA THR A 163 3.85 -14.12 26.03
C THR A 163 5.02 -14.24 25.06
N LEU A 164 4.76 -14.32 23.77
CA LEU A 164 5.80 -14.39 22.74
C LEU A 164 6.64 -13.11 22.71
N LYS A 165 6.01 -11.96 22.86
CA LYS A 165 6.69 -10.67 22.93
C LYS A 165 7.67 -10.59 24.11
N SER A 166 7.25 -11.06 25.29
CA SER A 166 8.11 -11.11 26.48
C SER A 166 9.28 -12.10 26.34
N SER A 167 9.15 -13.07 25.44
CA SER A 167 10.19 -14.04 25.09
C SER A 167 11.13 -13.55 23.96
N GLY A 168 11.05 -12.27 23.57
CA GLY A 168 11.92 -11.71 22.55
C GLY A 168 11.44 -11.89 21.11
N ALA A 169 10.17 -12.24 20.90
CA ALA A 169 9.63 -12.40 19.54
C ALA A 169 9.68 -11.10 18.76
N VAL A 170 10.18 -11.18 17.53
CA VAL A 170 10.04 -10.16 16.50
C VAL A 170 8.89 -10.56 15.59
N PHE A 171 7.92 -9.65 15.46
CA PHE A 171 6.67 -9.96 14.80
C PHE A 171 6.64 -9.45 13.37
N GLY A 172 6.12 -10.29 12.49
CA GLY A 172 5.61 -9.90 11.19
C GLY A 172 4.09 -9.89 11.18
N GLU A 173 3.51 -9.42 10.08
CA GLU A 173 2.07 -9.35 9.89
C GLU A 173 1.61 -10.22 8.72
N LYS A 174 0.48 -10.90 8.90
CA LYS A 174 -0.24 -11.56 7.81
C LYS A 174 -1.72 -11.30 7.94
N LEU A 175 -2.31 -10.58 6.98
CA LEU A 175 -3.74 -10.22 6.98
C LEU A 175 -4.17 -9.52 8.28
N GLY A 176 -3.35 -8.64 8.79
CA GLY A 176 -3.55 -7.92 10.06
C GLY A 176 -3.18 -8.72 11.32
N TRP A 177 -2.88 -10.01 11.21
CA TRP A 177 -2.46 -10.84 12.34
C TRP A 177 -0.98 -10.73 12.60
N GLU A 178 -0.63 -10.39 13.85
CA GLU A 178 0.74 -10.47 14.34
C GLU A 178 1.16 -11.93 14.51
N ARG A 179 2.30 -12.28 13.93
CA ARG A 179 2.90 -13.60 14.10
C ARG A 179 4.39 -13.46 14.41
N ALA A 180 4.92 -14.27 15.30
CA ALA A 180 6.34 -14.31 15.56
C ALA A 180 7.06 -14.88 14.32
N ASN A 181 7.99 -14.10 13.76
CA ASN A 181 8.85 -14.54 12.67
C ASN A 181 10.11 -15.21 13.22
N TRP A 182 10.71 -14.62 14.25
CA TRP A 182 11.91 -15.14 14.92
C TRP A 182 11.97 -14.60 16.35
N PHE A 183 12.96 -15.05 17.13
CA PHE A 183 13.16 -14.63 18.52
C PHE A 183 14.58 -14.10 18.68
N ALA A 184 14.70 -12.88 19.20
CA ALA A 184 15.99 -12.30 19.56
C ALA A 184 16.59 -13.03 20.77
N GLU A 185 17.89 -13.24 20.75
CA GLU A 185 18.61 -13.79 21.88
C GLU A 185 18.74 -12.81 23.06
N THR A 186 19.09 -13.33 24.22
CA THR A 186 19.26 -12.50 25.41
C THR A 186 20.34 -11.44 25.19
N GLY A 187 19.94 -10.18 25.28
CA GLY A 187 20.83 -9.02 25.06
C GLY A 187 20.74 -8.43 23.66
N GLU A 188 20.07 -9.08 22.76
CA GLU A 188 19.77 -8.53 21.43
C GLU A 188 18.51 -7.68 21.42
N LYS A 189 18.47 -6.68 20.53
CA LYS A 189 17.28 -5.87 20.33
C LYS A 189 16.29 -6.64 19.42
N PRO A 190 15.05 -6.87 19.87
CA PRO A 190 14.06 -7.61 19.08
C PRO A 190 13.50 -6.74 17.94
N CYS A 191 14.26 -6.58 16.88
CA CYS A 191 13.85 -5.86 15.66
C CYS A 191 14.61 -6.39 14.45
N ASP A 192 13.99 -6.30 13.29
CA ASP A 192 14.63 -6.63 12.02
C ASP A 192 15.69 -5.59 11.66
N ILE A 193 16.87 -6.05 11.28
CA ILE A 193 17.96 -5.22 10.75
C ILE A 193 18.19 -5.63 9.30
N TYR A 194 17.76 -4.77 8.38
CA TYR A 194 17.93 -5.00 6.96
C TYR A 194 19.34 -4.60 6.51
N THR A 195 20.00 -5.50 5.81
CA THR A 195 21.38 -5.30 5.33
C THR A 195 21.64 -6.10 4.06
N PHE A 196 22.65 -5.70 3.28
CA PHE A 196 23.15 -6.47 2.14
C PHE A 196 23.89 -7.76 2.53
N GLY A 197 24.30 -7.88 3.78
CA GLY A 197 24.87 -9.11 4.35
C GLY A 197 23.79 -10.05 4.88
N LEU A 198 24.19 -10.92 5.80
CA LEU A 198 23.24 -11.75 6.54
C LEU A 198 22.43 -10.87 7.51
N PRO A 199 21.12 -10.91 7.45
CA PRO A 199 20.30 -10.20 8.43
C PRO A 199 20.40 -10.84 9.81
N ASN A 200 20.07 -10.07 10.85
CA ASN A 200 20.21 -10.51 12.24
C ASN A 200 19.27 -11.67 12.67
N TRP A 201 18.28 -12.02 11.87
CA TRP A 201 17.45 -13.20 12.11
C TRP A 201 17.98 -14.47 11.44
N HIS A 202 19.11 -14.37 10.78
CA HIS A 202 19.75 -15.49 10.10
C HIS A 202 20.94 -15.94 10.96
N SER A 203 20.74 -16.90 11.82
CA SER A 203 21.79 -17.57 12.61
C SER A 203 22.35 -18.77 11.87
#